data_1519eb37d1d2f4d64cd300daf3e1b6ee
#
_entry.id   1519eb37d1d2f4d64cd300daf3e1b6ee
#
_cell.length_a   1.000
_cell.length_b   1.000
_cell.length_c   1.000
_cell.angle_alpha   90.00
_cell.angle_beta   90.00
_cell.angle_gamma   90.00
#
_symmetry.space_group_name_H-M   'P 1'
#
loop_
_entity.id
_entity.type
_entity.pdbx_description
1 polymer ?
#
loop_
_entity_poly.entity_id
_entity_poly.type
_entity_poly.pdbx_seq_one_letter_code
_entity_poly.pdbx_strand_id
1 'polypeptide(L)'
;MSAIETLHETRWLGLYRIGHWDFVRRPNSEACVGILAITPAGEVILVEQFRIPMQRHVIEIPAGLVGDEEEFRGESLAATAGRELLEETGYRAGAVVQLTASPTSAGMSSEFTYLFHATYLVREHDGGGVGGEDIVVHHVPLSGLRAWLTEQEAAGKLIDFKIASVLWLAGL
;
A
#
# COMPACT_ATOMS: atom_id res chain seq x y z
N MET A 1 -20.67 24.89 -0.33
CA MET A 1 -20.12 23.74 0.44
C MET A 1 -19.73 24.25 1.81
N SER A 2 -20.03 23.52 2.89
CA SER A 2 -19.58 23.88 4.23
C SER A 2 -18.05 23.88 4.30
N ALA A 3 -17.46 24.81 5.06
CA ALA A 3 -16.01 24.84 5.27
C ALA A 3 -15.54 23.60 6.03
N ILE A 4 -14.29 23.20 5.79
CA ILE A 4 -13.64 22.15 6.58
C ILE A 4 -13.19 22.77 7.89
N GLU A 5 -13.62 22.19 9.00
CA GLU A 5 -13.19 22.52 10.37
C GLU A 5 -12.14 21.50 10.81
N THR A 6 -11.01 21.96 11.34
CA THR A 6 -10.00 21.10 11.98
C THR A 6 -10.38 20.91 13.44
N LEU A 7 -10.69 19.68 13.84
CA LEU A 7 -11.01 19.32 15.22
C LEU A 7 -9.74 19.00 16.02
N HIS A 8 -8.83 18.25 15.42
CA HIS A 8 -7.54 17.92 15.99
C HIS A 8 -6.56 17.52 14.87
N GLU A 9 -5.31 17.92 14.99
CA GLU A 9 -4.29 17.58 14.00
C GLU A 9 -2.95 17.28 14.69
N THR A 10 -2.31 16.21 14.26
CA THR A 10 -0.94 15.86 14.59
C THR A 10 -0.09 15.93 13.32
N ARG A 11 1.21 15.71 13.41
CA ARG A 11 2.08 15.59 12.22
C ARG A 11 1.59 14.51 11.23
N TRP A 12 0.94 13.45 11.72
CA TRP A 12 0.66 12.24 10.94
C TRP A 12 -0.81 12.07 10.54
N LEU A 13 -1.72 12.58 11.36
CA LEU A 13 -3.15 12.38 11.17
C LEU A 13 -3.94 13.54 11.73
N GLY A 14 -4.94 13.99 10.97
CA GLY A 14 -5.89 15.00 11.42
C GLY A 14 -7.31 14.46 11.43
N LEU A 15 -8.11 14.96 12.40
CA LEU A 15 -9.56 14.78 12.48
C LEU A 15 -10.22 16.10 12.05
N TYR A 16 -11.11 16.00 11.09
CA TYR A 16 -11.79 17.14 10.47
C TYR A 16 -13.29 16.95 10.45
N ARG A 17 -14.01 18.05 10.23
CA ARG A 17 -15.48 18.09 10.13
C ARG A 17 -15.94 18.87 8.91
N ILE A 18 -16.95 18.35 8.21
CA ILE A 18 -17.72 19.08 7.21
C ILE A 18 -19.20 18.96 7.57
N GLY A 19 -19.83 20.08 7.99
CA GLY A 19 -21.21 20.05 8.46
C GLY A 19 -21.36 19.19 9.72
N HIS A 20 -22.01 18.03 9.58
CA HIS A 20 -22.22 17.06 10.68
C HIS A 20 -21.35 15.79 10.52
N TRP A 21 -20.43 15.75 9.56
CA TRP A 21 -19.64 14.57 9.24
C TRP A 21 -18.19 14.72 9.67
N ASP A 22 -17.72 13.85 10.56
CA ASP A 22 -16.32 13.78 10.97
C ASP A 22 -15.56 12.77 10.11
N PHE A 23 -14.34 13.12 9.71
CA PHE A 23 -13.49 12.27 8.90
C PHE A 23 -12.00 12.50 9.23
N VAL A 24 -11.15 11.54 8.83
CA VAL A 24 -9.71 11.64 9.00
C VAL A 24 -8.99 11.90 7.68
N ARG A 25 -7.84 12.56 7.75
CA ARG A 25 -6.95 12.84 6.62
C ARG A 25 -5.51 12.93 7.12
N ARG A 26 -4.56 12.56 6.27
CA ARG A 26 -3.13 12.80 6.50
C ARG A 26 -2.79 14.24 6.11
N PRO A 27 -2.20 15.06 7.01
CA PRO A 27 -1.81 16.43 6.66
C PRO A 27 -0.55 16.48 5.78
N ASN A 28 0.29 15.44 5.86
CA ASN A 28 1.61 15.36 5.22
C ASN A 28 1.66 14.44 3.99
N SER A 29 0.55 13.89 3.56
CA SER A 29 0.51 13.00 2.37
C SER A 29 -0.72 13.27 1.53
N GLU A 30 -0.54 13.25 0.22
CA GLU A 30 -1.60 13.51 -0.75
C GLU A 30 -2.41 12.26 -1.09
N ALA A 31 -1.79 11.07 -1.00
CA ALA A 31 -2.38 9.80 -1.39
C ALA A 31 -1.56 8.62 -0.86
N CYS A 32 -2.09 7.41 -1.06
CA CYS A 32 -1.37 6.16 -0.89
C CYS A 32 -1.25 5.44 -2.23
N VAL A 33 -0.13 4.77 -2.48
CA VAL A 33 0.05 3.86 -3.62
C VAL A 33 0.10 2.42 -3.12
N GLY A 34 -0.43 1.48 -3.91
CA GLY A 34 -0.30 0.04 -3.67
C GLY A 34 0.07 -0.67 -4.97
N ILE A 35 0.95 -1.65 -4.90
CA ILE A 35 1.60 -2.22 -6.06
C ILE A 35 1.34 -3.73 -6.17
N LEU A 36 0.72 -4.16 -7.26
CA LEU A 36 0.77 -5.56 -7.69
C LEU A 36 2.11 -5.79 -8.39
N ALA A 37 2.91 -6.70 -7.87
CA ALA A 37 4.18 -7.10 -8.45
C ALA A 37 4.22 -8.62 -8.60
N ILE A 38 4.48 -9.10 -9.83
CA ILE A 38 4.58 -10.53 -10.13
C ILE A 38 5.92 -10.80 -10.80
N THR A 39 6.69 -11.71 -10.22
CA THR A 39 8.00 -12.09 -10.74
C THR A 39 7.88 -12.83 -12.09
N PRO A 40 8.95 -12.91 -12.89
CA PRO A 40 8.97 -13.75 -14.10
C PRO A 40 8.70 -15.25 -13.83
N ALA A 41 8.87 -15.69 -12.58
CA ALA A 41 8.54 -17.06 -12.16
C ALA A 41 7.05 -17.27 -11.84
N GLY A 42 6.22 -16.19 -11.93
CA GLY A 42 4.79 -16.26 -11.62
C GLY A 42 4.48 -16.20 -10.13
N GLU A 43 5.36 -15.60 -9.33
CA GLU A 43 5.16 -15.40 -7.91
C GLU A 43 4.67 -13.97 -7.63
N VAL A 44 3.61 -13.85 -6.85
CA VAL A 44 3.15 -12.56 -6.32
C VAL A 44 4.07 -12.15 -5.18
N ILE A 45 4.56 -10.92 -5.22
CA ILE A 45 5.34 -10.34 -4.13
C ILE A 45 4.38 -9.70 -3.14
N LEU A 46 4.42 -10.17 -1.90
CA LEU A 46 3.65 -9.63 -0.78
C LEU A 46 4.60 -9.20 0.32
N VAL A 47 4.13 -8.31 1.17
CA VAL A 47 4.85 -7.84 2.34
C VAL A 47 4.07 -8.17 3.61
N GLU A 48 4.78 -8.40 4.71
CA GLU A 48 4.21 -8.58 6.03
C GLU A 48 4.82 -7.58 6.97
N GLN A 49 3.98 -6.87 7.72
CA GLN A 49 4.43 -5.95 8.78
C GLN A 49 3.47 -5.98 9.96
N PHE A 50 4.00 -5.63 11.14
CA PHE A 50 3.18 -5.43 12.32
C PHE A 50 2.48 -4.06 12.26
N ARG A 51 1.17 -4.07 12.08
CA ARG A 51 0.37 -2.83 12.04
C ARG A 51 -0.11 -2.45 13.44
N ILE A 52 0.50 -1.40 14.01
CA ILE A 52 0.19 -0.92 15.37
C ILE A 52 -1.32 -0.72 15.61
N PRO A 53 -2.10 -0.10 14.71
CA PRO A 53 -3.55 0.06 14.95
C PRO A 53 -4.29 -1.28 15.02
N MET A 54 -3.81 -2.31 14.33
CA MET A 54 -4.42 -3.65 14.32
C MET A 54 -3.88 -4.55 15.43
N GLN A 55 -2.72 -4.19 16.05
CA GLN A 55 -1.99 -5.02 17.02
C GLN A 55 -1.72 -6.44 16.48
N ARG A 56 -1.47 -6.54 15.16
CA ARG A 56 -1.25 -7.81 14.44
C ARG A 56 -0.35 -7.61 13.24
N HIS A 57 0.25 -8.70 12.81
CA HIS A 57 0.85 -8.78 11.49
C HIS A 57 -0.22 -8.78 10.40
N VAL A 58 0.03 -8.05 9.34
CA VAL A 58 -0.84 -7.93 8.17
C VAL A 58 -0.05 -8.33 6.93
N ILE A 59 -0.66 -9.17 6.09
CA ILE A 59 -0.16 -9.48 4.75
C ILE A 59 -0.76 -8.47 3.79
N GLU A 60 0.08 -7.78 3.06
CA GLU A 60 -0.29 -6.66 2.19
C GLU A 60 0.42 -6.75 0.84
N ILE A 61 -0.06 -6.01 -0.16
CA ILE A 61 0.76 -5.65 -1.32
C ILE A 61 1.75 -4.56 -0.88
N PRO A 62 2.93 -4.42 -1.51
CA PRO A 62 3.82 -3.28 -1.31
C PRO A 62 3.06 -1.96 -1.46
N ALA A 63 3.26 -1.01 -0.55
CA ALA A 63 2.47 0.21 -0.48
C ALA A 63 3.18 1.33 0.28
N GLY A 64 3.04 2.57 -0.19
CA GLY A 64 3.61 3.71 0.50
C GLY A 64 2.81 5.00 0.37
N LEU A 65 3.24 6.03 1.08
CA LEU A 65 2.62 7.34 1.09
C LEU A 65 3.25 8.26 0.04
N VAL A 66 2.43 9.07 -0.61
CA VAL A 66 2.88 10.03 -1.62
C VAL A 66 3.21 11.36 -0.95
N GLY A 67 4.46 11.83 -1.08
CA GLY A 67 4.90 13.15 -0.67
C GLY A 67 4.96 13.37 0.85
N ASP A 68 5.03 12.31 1.66
CA ASP A 68 5.12 12.39 3.12
C ASP A 68 6.51 12.81 3.61
N GLU A 69 7.55 12.58 2.82
CA GLU A 69 8.90 13.09 3.03
C GLU A 69 9.19 14.30 2.12
N GLU A 70 9.97 15.25 2.65
CA GLU A 70 10.21 16.52 1.97
C GLU A 70 10.96 16.37 0.63
N GLU A 71 11.87 15.38 0.57
CA GLU A 71 12.66 15.10 -0.63
C GLU A 71 11.83 14.49 -1.78
N PHE A 72 10.71 13.83 -1.46
CA PHE A 72 9.81 13.18 -2.43
C PHE A 72 8.57 14.02 -2.76
N ARG A 73 8.49 15.26 -2.28
CA ARG A 73 7.38 16.16 -2.59
C ARG A 73 7.30 16.47 -4.09
N GLY A 74 6.14 16.20 -4.67
CA GLY A 74 5.90 16.38 -6.10
C GLY A 74 6.37 15.22 -6.97
N GLU A 75 6.82 14.13 -6.37
CA GLU A 75 7.03 12.87 -7.07
C GLU A 75 5.71 12.39 -7.71
N SER A 76 5.77 11.84 -8.92
CA SER A 76 4.58 11.28 -9.54
C SER A 76 4.15 9.99 -8.84
N LEU A 77 2.84 9.70 -8.83
CA LEU A 77 2.28 8.47 -8.23
C LEU A 77 2.98 7.19 -8.74
N ALA A 78 3.32 7.13 -10.03
CA ALA A 78 4.01 5.98 -10.60
C ALA A 78 5.48 5.89 -10.16
N ALA A 79 6.16 7.03 -9.96
CA ALA A 79 7.52 7.06 -9.44
C ALA A 79 7.54 6.62 -7.97
N THR A 80 6.63 7.16 -7.14
CA THR A 80 6.44 6.70 -5.76
C THR A 80 6.18 5.20 -5.71
N ALA A 81 5.27 4.66 -6.54
CA ALA A 81 4.99 3.23 -6.58
C ALA A 81 6.23 2.38 -6.94
N GLY A 82 7.07 2.86 -7.86
CA GLY A 82 8.33 2.19 -8.20
C GLY A 82 9.37 2.25 -7.10
N ARG A 83 9.49 3.37 -6.39
CA ARG A 83 10.40 3.57 -5.25
C ARG A 83 9.99 2.67 -4.08
N GLU A 84 8.74 2.73 -3.65
CA GLU A 84 8.19 1.90 -2.55
C GLU A 84 8.36 0.39 -2.82
N LEU A 85 8.09 -0.04 -4.07
CA LEU A 85 8.33 -1.43 -4.46
C LEU A 85 9.79 -1.82 -4.25
N LEU A 86 10.73 -0.96 -4.65
CA LEU A 86 12.15 -1.23 -4.51
C LEU A 86 12.57 -1.25 -3.03
N GLU A 87 12.17 -0.26 -2.25
CA GLU A 87 12.53 -0.12 -0.83
C GLU A 87 12.00 -1.28 0.01
N GLU A 88 10.72 -1.60 -0.14
CA GLU A 88 10.09 -2.66 0.65
C GLU A 88 10.51 -4.06 0.21
N THR A 89 10.68 -4.30 -1.10
CA THR A 89 10.81 -5.65 -1.64
C THR A 89 12.15 -5.97 -2.32
N GLY A 90 12.95 -4.95 -2.62
CA GLY A 90 14.19 -5.10 -3.38
C GLY A 90 14.00 -5.30 -4.88
N TYR A 91 12.78 -5.12 -5.41
CA TYR A 91 12.52 -5.26 -6.85
C TYR A 91 12.35 -3.91 -7.52
N ARG A 92 13.15 -3.67 -8.57
CA ARG A 92 12.95 -2.57 -9.49
C ARG A 92 12.03 -3.00 -10.63
N ALA A 93 11.02 -2.17 -10.92
CA ALA A 93 10.13 -2.35 -12.05
C ALA A 93 10.65 -1.65 -13.31
N GLY A 94 10.53 -2.30 -14.46
CA GLY A 94 10.78 -1.68 -15.77
C GLY A 94 9.58 -0.87 -16.27
N ALA A 95 8.37 -1.19 -15.78
CA ALA A 95 7.15 -0.43 -16.06
C ALA A 95 6.19 -0.49 -14.87
N VAL A 96 5.51 0.64 -14.61
CA VAL A 96 4.50 0.79 -13.55
C VAL A 96 3.27 1.42 -14.17
N VAL A 97 2.15 0.68 -14.19
CA VAL A 97 0.90 1.10 -14.86
C VAL A 97 -0.22 1.17 -13.83
N GLN A 98 -0.91 2.30 -13.78
CA GLN A 98 -2.04 2.47 -12.88
C GLN A 98 -3.22 1.58 -13.30
N LEU A 99 -3.75 0.84 -12.35
CA LEU A 99 -4.96 0.01 -12.51
C LEU A 99 -6.22 0.80 -12.15
N THR A 100 -6.19 1.51 -11.03
CA THR A 100 -7.35 2.29 -10.54
C THR A 100 -6.92 3.34 -9.52
N ALA A 101 -7.87 4.24 -9.20
CA ALA A 101 -7.84 5.09 -8.01
C ALA A 101 -9.16 4.89 -7.25
N SER A 102 -9.09 4.65 -5.95
CA SER A 102 -10.26 4.37 -5.12
C SER A 102 -10.13 5.00 -3.75
N PRO A 103 -11.23 5.49 -3.14
CA PRO A 103 -11.22 5.85 -1.73
C PRO A 103 -10.83 4.63 -0.87
N THR A 104 -9.92 4.81 0.08
CA THR A 104 -9.53 3.74 1.00
C THR A 104 -10.68 3.36 1.93
N SER A 105 -11.40 4.35 2.45
CA SER A 105 -12.59 4.18 3.30
C SER A 105 -13.48 5.42 3.18
N ALA A 106 -14.36 5.46 2.18
CA ALA A 106 -15.13 6.65 1.78
C ALA A 106 -16.01 7.25 2.88
N GLY A 107 -16.39 6.47 3.90
CA GLY A 107 -17.19 6.94 5.04
C GLY A 107 -16.37 7.47 6.22
N MET A 108 -15.06 7.27 6.23
CA MET A 108 -14.22 7.60 7.36
C MET A 108 -13.02 8.50 7.00
N SER A 109 -12.52 8.39 5.78
CA SER A 109 -11.29 9.04 5.34
C SER A 109 -11.50 9.71 3.98
N SER A 110 -10.79 10.82 3.75
CA SER A 110 -10.68 11.42 2.42
C SER A 110 -9.48 10.90 1.63
N GLU A 111 -8.79 9.89 2.13
CA GLU A 111 -7.63 9.29 1.48
C GLU A 111 -8.01 8.49 0.22
N PHE A 112 -7.24 8.68 -0.84
CA PHE A 112 -7.29 7.85 -2.04
C PHE A 112 -6.11 6.89 -2.07
N THR A 113 -6.37 5.64 -2.45
CA THR A 113 -5.35 4.66 -2.80
C THR A 113 -5.30 4.49 -4.31
N TYR A 114 -4.12 4.66 -4.88
CA TYR A 114 -3.84 4.43 -6.30
C TYR A 114 -3.18 3.08 -6.43
N LEU A 115 -3.81 2.15 -7.14
CA LEU A 115 -3.31 0.79 -7.34
C LEU A 115 -2.58 0.70 -8.68
N PHE A 116 -1.41 0.09 -8.67
CA PHE A 116 -0.52 -0.07 -9.81
C PHE A 116 -0.20 -1.53 -10.08
N HIS A 117 0.13 -1.84 -11.33
CA HIS A 117 0.77 -3.10 -11.73
C HIS A 117 2.20 -2.80 -12.18
N ALA A 118 3.16 -3.39 -11.49
CA ALA A 118 4.58 -3.32 -11.80
C ALA A 118 5.00 -4.55 -12.60
N THR A 119 5.69 -4.34 -13.71
CA THR A 119 6.15 -5.40 -14.62
C THR A 119 7.63 -5.24 -14.97
N TYR A 120 8.22 -6.27 -15.60
CA TYR A 120 9.65 -6.34 -15.92
C TYR A 120 10.52 -6.17 -14.67
N LEU A 121 10.21 -6.99 -13.65
CA LEU A 121 10.86 -6.90 -12.35
C LEU A 121 12.29 -7.44 -12.40
N VAL A 122 13.21 -6.70 -11.81
CA VAL A 122 14.60 -7.09 -11.59
C VAL A 122 14.90 -6.97 -10.11
N ARG A 123 15.36 -8.07 -9.48
CA ARG A 123 15.74 -8.04 -8.06
C ARG A 123 17.11 -7.39 -7.89
N GLU A 124 17.22 -6.40 -7.03
CA GLU A 124 18.45 -5.67 -6.72
C GLU A 124 18.98 -5.95 -5.32
N HIS A 125 18.10 -6.17 -4.33
CA HIS A 125 18.45 -6.51 -2.95
C HIS A 125 17.32 -7.31 -2.27
N ASP A 126 17.43 -7.56 -0.98
CA ASP A 126 16.48 -8.42 -0.26
C ASP A 126 15.20 -7.69 0.19
N GLY A 127 15.13 -6.37 0.06
CA GLY A 127 14.04 -5.55 0.56
C GLY A 127 14.10 -5.38 2.08
N GLY A 128 12.95 -5.20 2.70
CA GLY A 128 12.83 -5.08 4.15
C GLY A 128 12.42 -3.69 4.64
N GLY A 129 12.21 -2.74 3.72
CA GLY A 129 11.86 -1.37 4.02
C GLY A 129 13.07 -0.49 4.35
N VAL A 130 12.80 0.75 4.73
CA VAL A 130 13.79 1.78 5.08
C VAL A 130 13.45 2.40 6.44
N GLY A 131 14.39 3.14 7.03
CA GLY A 131 14.12 3.96 8.20
C GLY A 131 13.69 3.23 9.48
N GLY A 132 13.96 1.92 9.60
CA GLY A 132 13.57 1.12 10.77
C GLY A 132 12.24 0.39 10.63
N GLU A 133 11.72 0.29 9.43
CA GLU A 133 10.63 -0.61 9.11
C GLU A 133 11.07 -2.07 9.28
N ASP A 134 10.15 -2.92 9.72
CA ASP A 134 10.38 -4.37 9.87
C ASP A 134 9.42 -5.09 8.92
N ILE A 135 9.86 -5.20 7.66
CA ILE A 135 9.08 -5.76 6.57
C ILE A 135 9.64 -7.13 6.16
N VAL A 136 8.78 -8.14 6.18
CA VAL A 136 9.10 -9.47 5.65
C VAL A 136 8.55 -9.61 4.24
N VAL A 137 9.41 -9.94 3.28
CA VAL A 137 9.03 -10.11 1.87
C VAL A 137 8.66 -11.57 1.60
N HIS A 138 7.48 -11.80 1.02
CA HIS A 138 7.00 -13.11 0.63
C HIS A 138 6.91 -13.23 -0.89
N HIS A 139 7.40 -14.36 -1.43
CA HIS A 139 7.29 -14.73 -2.83
C HIS A 139 6.32 -15.93 -2.92
N VAL A 140 5.10 -15.67 -3.36
CA VAL A 140 4.02 -16.68 -3.32
C VAL A 140 3.60 -17.03 -4.74
N PRO A 141 3.74 -18.30 -5.18
CA PRO A 141 3.24 -18.72 -6.48
C PRO A 141 1.77 -18.33 -6.66
N LEU A 142 1.43 -17.66 -7.76
CA LEU A 142 0.06 -17.19 -8.03
C LEU A 142 -0.94 -18.35 -7.97
N SER A 143 -0.56 -19.52 -8.47
CA SER A 143 -1.42 -20.72 -8.45
C SER A 143 -1.72 -21.26 -7.04
N GLY A 144 -0.86 -20.97 -6.06
CA GLY A 144 -1.02 -21.38 -4.65
C GLY A 144 -1.47 -20.25 -3.71
N LEU A 145 -1.63 -19.04 -4.23
CA LEU A 145 -1.81 -17.83 -3.42
C LEU A 145 -3.00 -17.93 -2.45
N ARG A 146 -4.14 -18.42 -2.93
CA ARG A 146 -5.35 -18.54 -2.07
C ARG A 146 -5.11 -19.48 -0.88
N ALA A 147 -4.49 -20.63 -1.11
CA ALA A 147 -4.19 -21.59 -0.05
C ALA A 147 -3.21 -20.98 0.97
N TRP A 148 -2.14 -20.35 0.46
CA TRP A 148 -1.16 -19.68 1.32
C TRP A 148 -1.79 -18.56 2.17
N LEU A 149 -2.64 -17.70 1.60
CA LEU A 149 -3.35 -16.66 2.36
C LEU A 149 -4.25 -17.26 3.45
N THR A 150 -4.96 -18.36 3.16
CA THR A 150 -5.77 -19.07 4.16
C THR A 150 -4.91 -19.62 5.31
N GLU A 151 -3.71 -20.11 5.02
CA GLU A 151 -2.77 -20.56 6.05
C GLU A 151 -2.26 -19.39 6.92
N GLN A 152 -1.96 -18.24 6.31
CA GLN A 152 -1.56 -17.05 7.06
C GLN A 152 -2.68 -16.56 7.99
N GLU A 153 -3.92 -16.57 7.51
CA GLU A 153 -5.10 -16.19 8.28
C GLU A 153 -5.33 -17.17 9.46
N ALA A 154 -5.20 -18.48 9.24
CA ALA A 154 -5.25 -19.51 10.27
C ALA A 154 -4.12 -19.35 11.31
N ALA A 155 -2.98 -18.81 10.93
CA ALA A 155 -1.87 -18.45 11.81
C ALA A 155 -2.10 -17.15 12.60
N GLY A 156 -3.26 -16.49 12.43
CA GLY A 156 -3.67 -15.31 13.19
C GLY A 156 -3.25 -13.98 12.57
N LYS A 157 -2.71 -13.96 11.34
CA LYS A 157 -2.41 -12.74 10.60
C LYS A 157 -3.68 -12.18 9.94
N LEU A 158 -3.66 -10.90 9.61
CA LEU A 158 -4.70 -10.27 8.81
C LEU A 158 -4.29 -10.26 7.33
N ILE A 159 -5.28 -10.36 6.46
CA ILE A 159 -5.08 -10.28 5.01
C ILE A 159 -5.71 -8.98 4.51
N ASP A 160 -4.92 -8.14 3.86
CA ASP A 160 -5.41 -6.90 3.29
C ASP A 160 -6.25 -7.17 2.03
N PHE A 161 -7.43 -6.59 1.97
CA PHE A 161 -8.36 -6.76 0.84
C PHE A 161 -7.82 -6.25 -0.49
N LYS A 162 -6.83 -5.35 -0.48
CA LYS A 162 -6.18 -4.82 -1.67
C LYS A 162 -5.53 -5.92 -2.51
N ILE A 163 -5.08 -7.02 -1.87
CA ILE A 163 -4.53 -8.19 -2.58
C ILE A 163 -5.56 -8.75 -3.58
N ALA A 164 -6.78 -9.02 -3.13
CA ALA A 164 -7.83 -9.50 -4.02
C ALA A 164 -8.24 -8.45 -5.06
N SER A 165 -8.25 -7.18 -4.67
CA SER A 165 -8.63 -6.08 -5.56
C SER A 165 -7.66 -5.92 -6.73
N VAL A 166 -6.34 -5.92 -6.49
CA VAL A 166 -5.35 -5.76 -7.57
C VAL A 166 -5.31 -6.96 -8.51
N LEU A 167 -5.49 -8.18 -7.99
CA LEU A 167 -5.56 -9.39 -8.81
C LEU A 167 -6.78 -9.35 -9.73
N TRP A 168 -7.96 -9.04 -9.20
CA TRP A 168 -9.17 -8.88 -10.01
C TRP A 168 -9.02 -7.81 -11.09
N LEU A 169 -8.46 -6.66 -10.76
CA LEU A 169 -8.22 -5.57 -11.72
C LEU A 169 -7.21 -5.93 -12.81
N ALA A 170 -6.26 -6.79 -12.49
CA ALA A 170 -5.27 -7.31 -13.45
C ALA A 170 -5.80 -8.50 -14.27
N GLY A 171 -7.01 -8.99 -14.02
CA GLY A 171 -7.61 -10.15 -14.71
C GLY A 171 -7.05 -11.50 -14.26
N LEU A 172 -6.62 -11.60 -13.02
CA LEU A 172 -5.97 -12.76 -12.42
C LEU A 172 -6.86 -13.43 -11.36
#